data_753c646629a960150970be912b8b6065
#
_entry.id   753c646629a960150970be912b8b6065
#
_cell.length_a   1.000
_cell.length_b   1.000
_cell.length_c   1.000
_cell.angle_alpha   90.00
_cell.angle_beta   90.00
_cell.angle_gamma   90.00
#
_symmetry.space_group_name_H-M   'P 1'
#
loop_
_entity.id
_entity.type
_entity.pdbx_description
1 polymer ?
#
loop_
_entity_poly.entity_id
_entity_poly.type
_entity_poly.pdbx_seq_one_letter_code
_entity_poly.pdbx_strand_id
1 'polypeptide(L)'
;MSLPAEKNFPNAAADDARFMTLAFALGRRNLGRTWPNPAVGAVIVKDNILVGRGWTQPGGRPHAEIEALRHAKKAAQGATLYVTLEPCSHQGKTPPCADAIIKAGIARVVSALEDPNPEVTGSGHKRLAEKGIKVDVGLGAEEARRVHAGHITRVTKRRPYVTLKMAVSADGKAGLAGRQPAPITGDVARVRVWQMRASSDAIMVGIGTVLSDNPQLTCRLPGMFERSPVRVVLDATLKLPLMTSAVATVRETPTWVFTSSRPSAIAEEILQQKGCKVFRVSDDDGQLNLEEVLKVLAAQGITRVMVEGGPKLAGSMAAAGLVDEVALLRGARMIGDTGIAPLEGMPLDGLTGQMQARGRETLGPDTLDTFSRA
;
A
#
# COMPACT_ATOMS: atom_id res chain seq x y z
N MET A 1 -53.02 23.80 -18.05
CA MET A 1 -52.17 23.19 -17.03
C MET A 1 -51.21 22.26 -17.74
N SER A 2 -50.02 22.71 -18.10
CA SER A 2 -48.99 21.91 -18.71
C SER A 2 -48.21 21.19 -17.61
N LEU A 3 -48.13 19.86 -17.70
CA LEU A 3 -47.30 19.01 -16.83
C LEU A 3 -45.83 19.49 -16.94
N PRO A 4 -45.09 19.55 -15.82
CA PRO A 4 -43.68 19.87 -15.89
C PRO A 4 -42.94 18.74 -16.64
N ALA A 5 -42.09 19.17 -17.58
CA ALA A 5 -41.24 18.27 -18.35
C ALA A 5 -40.45 17.32 -17.42
N GLU A 6 -40.63 16.02 -17.59
CA GLU A 6 -39.77 15.02 -17.00
C GLU A 6 -38.33 15.33 -17.39
N LYS A 7 -37.52 15.75 -16.41
CA LYS A 7 -36.08 15.87 -16.58
C LYS A 7 -35.54 14.45 -16.83
N ASN A 8 -35.25 14.15 -18.10
CA ASN A 8 -34.50 12.98 -18.49
C ASN A 8 -33.14 13.03 -17.75
N PHE A 9 -33.04 12.38 -16.60
CA PHE A 9 -31.76 12.14 -15.94
C PHE A 9 -31.06 11.01 -16.73
N PRO A 10 -29.89 11.28 -17.35
CA PRO A 10 -29.11 10.22 -17.96
C PRO A 10 -28.74 9.21 -16.89
N ASN A 11 -29.06 7.97 -17.14
CA ASN A 11 -28.71 6.72 -16.46
C ASN A 11 -28.02 6.87 -15.09
N ALA A 12 -28.79 6.93 -14.00
CA ALA A 12 -28.29 7.11 -12.62
C ALA A 12 -27.15 6.13 -12.25
N ALA A 13 -27.14 4.93 -12.82
CA ALA A 13 -26.09 3.94 -12.61
C ALA A 13 -24.74 4.37 -13.24
N ALA A 14 -24.76 5.03 -14.42
CA ALA A 14 -23.55 5.54 -15.06
C ALA A 14 -22.96 6.72 -14.29
N ASP A 15 -23.82 7.59 -13.75
CA ASP A 15 -23.39 8.69 -12.91
C ASP A 15 -22.80 8.22 -11.56
N ASP A 16 -23.42 7.23 -10.92
CA ASP A 16 -22.88 6.61 -9.71
C ASP A 16 -21.48 6.02 -9.96
N ALA A 17 -21.29 5.30 -11.07
CA ALA A 17 -19.99 4.71 -11.43
C ALA A 17 -18.92 5.79 -11.66
N ARG A 18 -19.27 6.89 -12.32
CA ARG A 18 -18.38 8.03 -12.56
C ARG A 18 -17.91 8.67 -11.25
N PHE A 19 -18.82 8.92 -10.31
CA PHE A 19 -18.48 9.53 -9.03
C PHE A 19 -17.70 8.56 -8.12
N MET A 20 -17.99 7.27 -8.15
CA MET A 20 -17.20 6.28 -7.43
C MET A 20 -15.77 6.18 -8.00
N THR A 21 -15.60 6.24 -9.33
CA THR A 21 -14.27 6.31 -9.98
C THR A 21 -13.47 7.53 -9.48
N LEU A 22 -14.12 8.69 -9.35
CA LEU A 22 -13.49 9.90 -8.80
C LEU A 22 -13.09 9.69 -7.33
N ALA A 23 -13.95 9.05 -6.53
CA ALA A 23 -13.63 8.74 -5.14
C ALA A 23 -12.39 7.84 -5.05
N PHE A 24 -12.26 6.79 -5.88
CA PHE A 24 -11.06 5.97 -5.94
C PHE A 24 -9.81 6.78 -6.33
N ALA A 25 -9.90 7.63 -7.33
CA ALA A 25 -8.78 8.49 -7.74
C ALA A 25 -8.30 9.40 -6.60
N LEU A 26 -9.24 9.95 -5.80
CA LEU A 26 -8.92 10.75 -4.62
C LEU A 26 -8.27 9.91 -3.52
N GLY A 27 -8.79 8.72 -3.21
CA GLY A 27 -8.24 7.83 -2.20
C GLY A 27 -6.78 7.46 -2.48
N ARG A 28 -6.45 7.16 -3.75
CA ARG A 28 -5.08 6.81 -4.15
C ARG A 28 -4.05 7.93 -3.93
N ARG A 29 -4.47 9.19 -3.79
CA ARG A 29 -3.55 10.34 -3.63
C ARG A 29 -2.62 10.19 -2.42
N ASN A 30 -3.09 9.57 -1.34
CA ASN A 30 -2.31 9.41 -0.12
C ASN A 30 -1.98 7.95 0.22
N LEU A 31 -2.10 7.03 -0.75
CA LEU A 31 -1.62 5.67 -0.57
C LEU A 31 -0.13 5.69 -0.18
N GLY A 32 0.27 4.88 0.81
CA GLY A 32 1.62 4.89 1.40
C GLY A 32 1.85 5.94 2.49
N ARG A 33 0.86 6.80 2.80
CA ARG A 33 1.00 7.88 3.81
C ARG A 33 -0.08 7.88 4.88
N THR A 34 -1.08 7.01 4.76
CA THR A 34 -2.26 7.05 5.65
C THR A 34 -2.17 6.05 6.80
N TRP A 35 -1.18 5.17 6.80
CA TRP A 35 -1.06 4.16 7.85
C TRP A 35 -1.09 4.79 9.26
N PRO A 36 -1.75 4.14 10.23
CA PRO A 36 -2.34 2.80 10.19
C PRO A 36 -3.74 2.73 9.53
N ASN A 37 -4.31 3.85 9.06
CA ASN A 37 -5.66 3.93 8.49
C ASN A 37 -5.67 3.63 6.98
N PRO A 38 -6.81 3.17 6.42
CA PRO A 38 -6.95 2.98 4.98
C PRO A 38 -6.93 4.31 4.21
N ALA A 39 -6.46 4.25 2.96
CA ALA A 39 -6.48 5.38 2.04
C ALA A 39 -7.84 5.49 1.35
N VAL A 40 -8.82 6.07 2.02
CA VAL A 40 -10.20 6.24 1.56
C VAL A 40 -10.34 7.50 0.73
N GLY A 41 -11.21 7.47 -0.28
CA GLY A 41 -11.66 8.63 -1.02
C GLY A 41 -13.17 8.82 -0.89
N ALA A 42 -13.61 10.08 -0.87
CA ALA A 42 -15.00 10.44 -0.74
C ALA A 42 -15.37 11.63 -1.63
N VAL A 43 -16.54 11.60 -2.26
CA VAL A 43 -17.12 12.70 -2.98
C VAL A 43 -18.58 12.90 -2.60
N ILE A 44 -19.02 14.16 -2.53
CA ILE A 44 -20.41 14.53 -2.23
C ILE A 44 -20.98 15.21 -3.45
N VAL A 45 -22.12 14.71 -3.91
CA VAL A 45 -22.79 15.14 -5.14
C VAL A 45 -24.22 15.54 -4.83
N LYS A 46 -24.65 16.70 -5.32
CA LYS A 46 -26.01 17.18 -5.25
C LYS A 46 -26.45 17.65 -6.65
N ASP A 47 -27.62 17.19 -7.09
CA ASP A 47 -28.16 17.53 -8.42
C ASP A 47 -27.14 17.32 -9.55
N ASN A 48 -26.40 16.21 -9.50
CA ASN A 48 -25.32 15.83 -10.43
C ASN A 48 -24.09 16.79 -10.41
N ILE A 49 -23.99 17.67 -9.42
CA ILE A 49 -22.89 18.63 -9.22
C ILE A 49 -22.00 18.14 -8.06
N LEU A 50 -20.68 18.07 -8.29
CA LEU A 50 -19.71 17.80 -7.25
C LEU A 50 -19.62 18.97 -6.26
N VAL A 51 -20.16 18.82 -5.05
CA VAL A 51 -20.18 19.87 -4.01
C VAL A 51 -19.12 19.65 -2.92
N GLY A 52 -18.59 18.44 -2.79
CA GLY A 52 -17.53 18.14 -1.82
C GLY A 52 -16.64 17.02 -2.27
N ARG A 53 -15.39 17.06 -1.86
CA ARG A 53 -14.39 16.01 -2.14
C ARG A 53 -13.41 15.88 -0.97
N GLY A 54 -12.97 14.67 -0.71
CA GLY A 54 -12.02 14.40 0.37
C GLY A 54 -11.28 13.10 0.14
N TRP A 55 -10.17 12.96 0.84
CA TRP A 55 -9.41 11.71 0.94
C TRP A 55 -8.72 11.67 2.29
N THR A 56 -8.42 10.47 2.79
CA THR A 56 -7.71 10.30 4.06
C THR A 56 -6.39 11.06 4.03
N GLN A 57 -6.16 11.92 5.01
CA GLN A 57 -4.98 12.77 5.07
C GLN A 57 -3.74 11.98 5.57
N PRO A 58 -2.51 12.50 5.35
CA PRO A 58 -1.29 11.88 5.86
C PRO A 58 -1.37 11.61 7.37
N GLY A 59 -0.86 10.45 7.81
CA GLY A 59 -1.03 9.99 9.19
C GLY A 59 -2.43 9.46 9.50
N GLY A 60 -3.28 9.30 8.46
CA GLY A 60 -4.59 8.66 8.54
C GLY A 60 -5.74 9.55 9.00
N ARG A 61 -5.51 10.84 9.25
CA ARG A 61 -6.54 11.78 9.72
C ARG A 61 -6.32 13.20 9.20
N PRO A 62 -7.40 14.00 8.95
CA PRO A 62 -8.83 13.60 8.96
C PRO A 62 -9.18 12.50 7.93
N HIS A 63 -10.32 11.81 8.15
CA HIS A 63 -10.85 10.85 7.20
C HIS A 63 -11.43 11.54 5.96
N ALA A 64 -11.59 10.78 4.87
CA ALA A 64 -12.07 11.29 3.59
C ALA A 64 -13.43 11.96 3.67
N GLU A 65 -14.36 11.36 4.43
CA GLU A 65 -15.73 11.85 4.61
C GLU A 65 -15.74 13.21 5.30
N ILE A 66 -14.91 13.38 6.33
CA ILE A 66 -14.80 14.65 7.07
C ILE A 66 -14.28 15.77 6.15
N GLU A 67 -13.26 15.48 5.33
CA GLU A 67 -12.75 16.44 4.36
C GLU A 67 -13.80 16.78 3.29
N ALA A 68 -14.53 15.77 2.78
CA ALA A 68 -15.59 16.00 1.81
C ALA A 68 -16.74 16.86 2.38
N LEU A 69 -17.16 16.58 3.63
CA LEU A 69 -18.19 17.36 4.33
C LEU A 69 -17.74 18.80 4.60
N ARG A 70 -16.45 18.99 4.97
CA ARG A 70 -15.88 20.32 5.18
C ARG A 70 -15.94 21.18 3.92
N HIS A 71 -15.70 20.58 2.75
CA HIS A 71 -15.81 21.27 1.46
C HIS A 71 -17.26 21.53 1.05
N ALA A 72 -18.14 20.54 1.22
CA ALA A 72 -19.54 20.68 0.83
C ALA A 72 -20.31 21.68 1.69
N LYS A 73 -19.97 21.82 2.99
CA LYS A 73 -20.66 22.70 3.93
C LYS A 73 -22.19 22.45 3.91
N LYS A 74 -22.99 23.50 3.80
CA LYS A 74 -24.48 23.41 3.75
C LYS A 74 -25.00 22.67 2.50
N ALA A 75 -24.22 22.58 1.41
CA ALA A 75 -24.61 21.86 0.22
C ALA A 75 -24.64 20.33 0.42
N ALA A 76 -24.07 19.81 1.51
CA ALA A 76 -24.17 18.41 1.88
C ALA A 76 -25.60 17.95 2.19
N GLN A 77 -26.46 18.84 2.67
CA GLN A 77 -27.84 18.51 3.02
C GLN A 77 -28.64 18.02 1.80
N GLY A 78 -29.20 16.83 1.90
CA GLY A 78 -29.93 16.17 0.82
C GLY A 78 -29.07 15.60 -0.31
N ALA A 79 -27.74 15.64 -0.18
CA ALA A 79 -26.79 15.17 -1.19
C ALA A 79 -26.54 13.65 -1.10
N THR A 80 -25.86 13.10 -2.10
CA THR A 80 -25.33 11.73 -2.12
C THR A 80 -23.83 11.76 -1.83
N LEU A 81 -23.38 10.92 -0.89
CA LEU A 81 -21.97 10.65 -0.59
C LEU A 81 -21.55 9.34 -1.27
N TYR A 82 -20.49 9.39 -2.08
CA TYR A 82 -19.78 8.22 -2.60
C TYR A 82 -18.49 8.04 -1.82
N VAL A 83 -18.25 6.84 -1.29
CA VAL A 83 -17.10 6.54 -0.43
C VAL A 83 -16.53 5.17 -0.76
N THR A 84 -15.20 5.05 -0.78
CA THR A 84 -14.53 3.81 -1.24
C THR A 84 -14.46 2.71 -0.20
N LEU A 85 -14.84 2.99 1.06
CA LEU A 85 -14.92 2.03 2.17
C LEU A 85 -16.03 2.48 3.12
N GLU A 86 -16.59 1.55 3.87
CA GLU A 86 -17.62 1.81 4.90
C GLU A 86 -17.21 2.96 5.83
N PRO A 87 -18.08 3.96 6.06
CA PRO A 87 -17.83 5.02 7.04
C PRO A 87 -17.76 4.45 8.46
N CYS A 88 -16.69 4.81 9.18
CA CYS A 88 -16.49 4.31 10.54
C CYS A 88 -17.62 4.71 11.50
N SER A 89 -17.96 3.77 12.42
CA SER A 89 -19.03 3.94 13.43
C SER A 89 -18.51 3.94 14.87
N HIS A 90 -17.26 3.55 15.09
CA HIS A 90 -16.66 3.49 16.44
C HIS A 90 -16.03 4.81 16.84
N GLN A 91 -16.05 5.09 18.15
CA GLN A 91 -15.33 6.22 18.75
C GLN A 91 -13.84 5.88 18.80
N GLY A 92 -13.06 6.52 17.95
CA GLY A 92 -11.60 6.41 17.97
C GLY A 92 -10.93 7.68 18.54
N LYS A 93 -9.83 8.11 17.93
CA LYS A 93 -9.19 9.40 18.24
C LYS A 93 -10.07 10.60 17.85
N THR A 94 -11.04 10.40 16.97
CA THR A 94 -12.04 11.39 16.52
C THR A 94 -13.42 10.74 16.52
N PRO A 95 -14.51 11.53 16.59
CA PRO A 95 -15.85 11.00 16.46
C PRO A 95 -16.06 10.22 15.16
N PRO A 96 -17.02 9.28 15.11
CA PRO A 96 -17.32 8.47 13.94
C PRO A 96 -17.70 9.30 12.72
N CYS A 97 -17.28 8.88 11.53
CA CYS A 97 -17.68 9.51 10.28
C CYS A 97 -19.18 9.38 10.02
N ALA A 98 -19.78 8.24 10.41
CA ALA A 98 -21.24 8.03 10.33
C ALA A 98 -22.02 9.15 11.02
N ASP A 99 -21.59 9.61 12.20
CA ASP A 99 -22.25 10.70 12.94
C ASP A 99 -22.14 12.04 12.22
N ALA A 100 -20.98 12.32 11.64
CA ALA A 100 -20.77 13.53 10.87
C ALA A 100 -21.63 13.54 9.60
N ILE A 101 -21.80 12.39 8.94
CA ILE A 101 -22.64 12.20 7.76
C ILE A 101 -24.11 12.44 8.13
N ILE A 102 -24.60 11.85 9.23
CA ILE A 102 -25.96 12.05 9.75
C ILE A 102 -26.21 13.53 10.06
N LYS A 103 -25.29 14.13 10.83
CA LYS A 103 -25.40 15.56 11.21
C LYS A 103 -25.41 16.50 10.01
N ALA A 104 -24.72 16.16 8.93
CA ALA A 104 -24.69 16.95 7.71
C ALA A 104 -25.94 16.83 6.85
N GLY A 105 -26.87 15.90 7.18
CA GLY A 105 -28.12 15.69 6.45
C GLY A 105 -27.92 15.06 5.08
N ILE A 106 -26.90 14.21 4.90
CA ILE A 106 -26.72 13.40 3.67
C ILE A 106 -27.96 12.50 3.51
N ALA A 107 -28.53 12.45 2.30
CA ALA A 107 -29.74 11.64 2.02
C ALA A 107 -29.39 10.22 1.56
N ARG A 108 -28.24 10.02 0.90
CA ARG A 108 -27.83 8.73 0.34
C ARG A 108 -26.33 8.53 0.49
N VAL A 109 -25.91 7.32 0.82
CA VAL A 109 -24.51 6.88 0.83
C VAL A 109 -24.35 5.72 -0.14
N VAL A 110 -23.42 5.84 -1.08
CA VAL A 110 -22.95 4.76 -1.96
C VAL A 110 -21.56 4.37 -1.50
N SER A 111 -21.45 3.18 -0.91
CA SER A 111 -20.18 2.63 -0.39
C SER A 111 -19.68 1.52 -1.30
N ALA A 112 -18.39 1.56 -1.66
CA ALA A 112 -17.83 0.54 -2.54
C ALA A 112 -17.64 -0.81 -1.85
N LEU A 113 -17.32 -0.81 -0.55
CA LEU A 113 -17.01 -2.03 0.19
C LEU A 113 -17.39 -1.84 1.66
N GLU A 114 -17.94 -2.89 2.27
CA GLU A 114 -18.07 -3.02 3.71
C GLU A 114 -16.68 -3.23 4.34
N ASP A 115 -16.42 -2.64 5.50
CA ASP A 115 -15.11 -2.79 6.15
C ASP A 115 -14.96 -4.24 6.67
N PRO A 116 -13.95 -4.98 6.21
CA PRO A 116 -13.73 -6.36 6.65
C PRO A 116 -13.19 -6.49 8.08
N ASN A 117 -12.94 -5.37 8.79
CA ASN A 117 -12.57 -5.41 10.19
C ASN A 117 -13.76 -5.93 11.04
N PRO A 118 -13.62 -7.09 11.74
CA PRO A 118 -14.70 -7.66 12.53
C PRO A 118 -15.30 -6.72 13.59
N GLU A 119 -14.53 -5.72 14.04
CA GLU A 119 -14.98 -4.71 15.01
C GLU A 119 -15.87 -3.63 14.38
N VAL A 120 -15.92 -3.54 13.05
CA VAL A 120 -16.59 -2.45 12.31
C VAL A 120 -17.66 -2.97 11.36
N THR A 121 -17.44 -4.12 10.75
CA THR A 121 -18.24 -4.73 9.68
C THR A 121 -19.72 -4.43 9.76
N GLY A 122 -20.26 -3.69 8.78
CA GLY A 122 -21.67 -3.36 8.63
C GLY A 122 -22.25 -2.37 9.65
N SER A 123 -21.52 -2.05 10.71
CA SER A 123 -22.04 -1.20 11.81
C SER A 123 -22.20 0.27 11.39
N GLY A 124 -21.33 0.77 10.50
CA GLY A 124 -21.45 2.10 9.91
C GLY A 124 -22.65 2.21 8.97
N HIS A 125 -22.82 1.26 8.07
CA HIS A 125 -23.96 1.19 7.17
C HIS A 125 -25.29 1.08 7.95
N LYS A 126 -25.33 0.18 8.95
CA LYS A 126 -26.51 0.03 9.82
C LYS A 126 -26.89 1.33 10.54
N ARG A 127 -25.89 2.01 11.12
CA ARG A 127 -26.10 3.28 11.84
C ARG A 127 -26.67 4.38 10.93
N LEU A 128 -26.20 4.45 9.69
CA LEU A 128 -26.71 5.38 8.68
C LEU A 128 -28.16 5.04 8.30
N ALA A 129 -28.44 3.77 8.02
CA ALA A 129 -29.79 3.29 7.65
C ALA A 129 -30.82 3.52 8.77
N GLU A 130 -30.47 3.29 10.03
CA GLU A 130 -31.32 3.56 11.21
C GLU A 130 -31.70 5.04 11.36
N LYS A 131 -30.95 5.94 10.74
CA LYS A 131 -31.24 7.38 10.68
C LYS A 131 -31.93 7.82 9.39
N GLY A 132 -32.44 6.86 8.60
CA GLY A 132 -33.20 7.12 7.38
C GLY A 132 -32.34 7.48 6.15
N ILE A 133 -31.01 7.29 6.21
CA ILE A 133 -30.14 7.49 5.07
C ILE A 133 -30.18 6.25 4.19
N LYS A 134 -30.44 6.41 2.88
CA LYS A 134 -30.36 5.30 1.93
C LYS A 134 -28.90 4.86 1.77
N VAL A 135 -28.60 3.56 1.95
CA VAL A 135 -27.26 3.00 1.82
C VAL A 135 -27.24 1.97 0.69
N ASP A 136 -26.43 2.20 -0.33
CA ASP A 136 -26.16 1.26 -1.42
C ASP A 136 -24.71 0.80 -1.29
N VAL A 137 -24.47 -0.53 -1.30
CA VAL A 137 -23.14 -1.12 -1.09
C VAL A 137 -22.73 -1.97 -2.30
N GLY A 138 -21.44 -1.96 -2.66
CA GLY A 138 -20.85 -2.88 -3.62
C GLY A 138 -20.45 -2.26 -4.97
N LEU A 139 -20.80 -1.00 -5.22
CA LEU A 139 -20.39 -0.34 -6.46
C LEU A 139 -18.86 -0.15 -6.51
N GLY A 140 -18.19 -0.85 -7.43
CA GLY A 140 -16.73 -0.85 -7.55
C GLY A 140 -16.01 -1.73 -6.50
N ALA A 141 -16.68 -2.74 -5.94
CA ALA A 141 -16.14 -3.58 -4.87
C ALA A 141 -14.80 -4.26 -5.23
N GLU A 142 -14.62 -4.69 -6.48
CA GLU A 142 -13.34 -5.29 -6.92
C GLU A 142 -12.19 -4.30 -6.87
N GLU A 143 -12.43 -3.06 -7.33
CA GLU A 143 -11.46 -1.98 -7.25
C GLU A 143 -11.18 -1.58 -5.80
N ALA A 144 -12.22 -1.52 -4.95
CA ALA A 144 -12.08 -1.26 -3.52
C ALA A 144 -11.20 -2.30 -2.84
N ARG A 145 -11.37 -3.59 -3.12
CA ARG A 145 -10.50 -4.65 -2.58
C ARG A 145 -9.04 -4.43 -2.97
N ARG A 146 -8.75 -4.00 -4.19
CA ARG A 146 -7.37 -3.69 -4.64
C ARG A 146 -6.79 -2.47 -3.92
N VAL A 147 -7.54 -1.37 -3.88
CA VAL A 147 -7.08 -0.13 -3.24
C VAL A 147 -6.88 -0.34 -1.73
N HIS A 148 -7.80 -1.05 -1.08
CA HIS A 148 -7.75 -1.30 0.36
C HIS A 148 -7.06 -2.62 0.74
N ALA A 149 -6.36 -3.31 -0.18
CA ALA A 149 -5.72 -4.60 0.07
C ALA A 149 -4.80 -4.58 1.31
N GLY A 150 -4.05 -3.49 1.52
CA GLY A 150 -3.22 -3.30 2.72
C GLY A 150 -4.03 -3.30 4.01
N HIS A 151 -5.11 -2.51 4.07
CA HIS A 151 -6.03 -2.49 5.22
C HIS A 151 -6.67 -3.86 5.44
N ILE A 152 -7.25 -4.43 4.38
CA ILE A 152 -7.92 -5.75 4.42
C ILE A 152 -6.96 -6.81 4.98
N THR A 153 -5.76 -6.93 4.41
CA THR A 153 -4.77 -7.93 4.85
C THR A 153 -4.36 -7.72 6.30
N ARG A 154 -4.16 -6.45 6.71
CA ARG A 154 -3.77 -6.14 8.08
C ARG A 154 -4.84 -6.53 9.09
N VAL A 155 -6.13 -6.26 8.83
CA VAL A 155 -7.20 -6.56 9.80
C VAL A 155 -7.60 -8.04 9.78
N THR A 156 -7.50 -8.73 8.62
CA THR A 156 -7.92 -10.14 8.49
C THR A 156 -6.79 -11.13 8.74
N LYS A 157 -5.54 -10.81 8.33
CA LYS A 157 -4.37 -11.69 8.42
C LYS A 157 -3.33 -11.23 9.46
N ARG A 158 -3.53 -10.09 10.10
CA ARG A 158 -2.62 -9.48 11.09
C ARG A 158 -1.20 -9.26 10.57
N ARG A 159 -1.05 -9.04 9.27
CA ARG A 159 0.19 -8.68 8.59
C ARG A 159 -0.07 -7.67 7.48
N PRO A 160 0.93 -6.90 7.02
CA PRO A 160 0.77 -6.03 5.86
C PRO A 160 0.59 -6.84 4.58
N TYR A 161 0.01 -6.21 3.56
CA TYR A 161 0.01 -6.69 2.19
C TYR A 161 1.43 -6.57 1.62
N VAL A 162 1.95 -7.65 1.04
CA VAL A 162 3.33 -7.76 0.56
C VAL A 162 3.37 -7.75 -0.96
N THR A 163 3.98 -6.73 -1.53
CA THR A 163 4.34 -6.66 -2.95
C THR A 163 5.82 -7.03 -3.10
N LEU A 164 6.12 -8.16 -3.73
CA LEU A 164 7.47 -8.55 -4.10
C LEU A 164 7.82 -7.92 -5.45
N LYS A 165 8.73 -6.94 -5.46
CA LYS A 165 9.24 -6.33 -6.67
C LYS A 165 10.52 -7.03 -7.10
N MET A 166 10.56 -7.49 -8.33
CA MET A 166 11.74 -8.07 -8.94
C MET A 166 12.06 -7.39 -10.27
N ALA A 167 13.32 -7.41 -10.66
CA ALA A 167 13.76 -7.03 -11.99
C ALA A 167 14.57 -8.17 -12.59
N VAL A 168 14.25 -8.55 -13.83
CA VAL A 168 14.95 -9.59 -14.57
C VAL A 168 15.32 -9.09 -15.95
N SER A 169 16.46 -9.55 -16.44
CA SER A 169 16.91 -9.38 -17.82
C SER A 169 16.01 -10.14 -18.80
N ALA A 170 16.22 -9.96 -20.11
CA ALA A 170 15.47 -10.65 -21.15
C ALA A 170 15.59 -12.19 -21.04
N ASP A 171 16.72 -12.68 -20.55
CA ASP A 171 17.01 -14.10 -20.27
C ASP A 171 16.70 -14.53 -18.82
N GLY A 172 15.91 -13.70 -18.08
CA GLY A 172 15.38 -14.07 -16.76
C GLY A 172 16.36 -13.98 -15.60
N LYS A 173 17.49 -13.28 -15.72
CA LYS A 173 18.49 -13.13 -14.66
C LYS A 173 18.29 -11.84 -13.85
N ALA A 174 18.51 -11.92 -12.54
CA ALA A 174 18.33 -10.79 -11.61
C ALA A 174 19.63 -10.02 -11.29
N GLY A 175 20.76 -10.46 -11.75
CA GLY A 175 22.05 -9.82 -11.53
C GLY A 175 23.21 -10.63 -12.11
N LEU A 176 24.41 -10.07 -12.05
CA LEU A 176 25.64 -10.71 -12.48
C LEU A 176 26.10 -11.77 -11.46
N ALA A 177 27.01 -12.64 -11.91
CA ALA A 177 27.70 -13.57 -11.04
C ALA A 177 28.32 -12.85 -9.82
N GLY A 178 28.41 -13.53 -8.68
CA GLY A 178 28.94 -12.91 -7.46
C GLY A 178 28.04 -11.86 -6.82
N ARG A 179 26.75 -11.79 -7.24
CA ARG A 179 25.74 -10.83 -6.73
C ARG A 179 26.08 -9.36 -6.98
N GLN A 180 26.88 -9.11 -8.04
CA GLN A 180 27.15 -7.74 -8.43
C GLN A 180 25.91 -7.08 -9.04
N PRO A 181 25.63 -5.81 -8.70
CA PRO A 181 24.53 -5.06 -9.29
C PRO A 181 24.68 -4.96 -10.82
N ALA A 182 23.57 -5.15 -11.52
CA ALA A 182 23.49 -4.92 -12.97
C ALA A 182 22.34 -3.96 -13.30
N PRO A 183 22.55 -2.99 -14.20
CA PRO A 183 21.47 -2.14 -14.69
C PRO A 183 20.57 -2.96 -15.62
N ILE A 184 19.52 -3.57 -15.06
CA ILE A 184 18.59 -4.45 -15.78
C ILE A 184 17.56 -3.60 -16.56
N THR A 185 17.03 -2.56 -15.92
CA THR A 185 15.93 -1.74 -16.45
C THR A 185 16.35 -0.28 -16.63
N GLY A 186 15.69 0.41 -17.57
CA GLY A 186 15.96 1.81 -17.91
C GLY A 186 15.27 2.83 -17.00
N ASP A 187 15.34 4.10 -17.44
CA ASP A 187 14.87 5.24 -16.63
C ASP A 187 13.36 5.27 -16.44
N VAL A 188 12.58 4.89 -17.47
CA VAL A 188 11.10 4.86 -17.39
C VAL A 188 10.65 3.84 -16.33
N ALA A 189 11.26 2.66 -16.34
CA ALA A 189 11.00 1.64 -15.32
C ALA A 189 11.43 2.11 -13.92
N ARG A 190 12.54 2.86 -13.82
CA ARG A 190 13.03 3.44 -12.56
C ARG A 190 12.04 4.45 -11.97
N VAL A 191 11.46 5.31 -12.81
CA VAL A 191 10.39 6.25 -12.41
C VAL A 191 9.19 5.47 -11.88
N ARG A 192 8.80 4.38 -12.54
CA ARG A 192 7.69 3.52 -12.10
C ARG A 192 7.96 2.89 -10.73
N VAL A 193 9.18 2.43 -10.47
CA VAL A 193 9.60 1.92 -9.14
C VAL A 193 9.48 3.01 -8.07
N TRP A 194 9.86 4.25 -8.35
CA TRP A 194 9.69 5.35 -7.39
C TRP A 194 8.22 5.64 -7.09
N GLN A 195 7.32 5.52 -8.07
CA GLN A 195 5.87 5.62 -7.83
C GLN A 195 5.36 4.49 -6.93
N MET A 196 5.86 3.26 -7.13
CA MET A 196 5.52 2.13 -6.26
C MET A 196 6.03 2.36 -4.83
N ARG A 197 7.25 2.88 -4.65
CA ARG A 197 7.76 3.29 -3.34
C ARG A 197 6.89 4.35 -2.69
N ALA A 198 6.47 5.37 -3.44
CA ALA A 198 5.61 6.45 -2.95
C ALA A 198 4.21 5.99 -2.50
N SER A 199 3.77 4.80 -2.93
CA SER A 199 2.49 4.19 -2.58
C SER A 199 2.60 3.01 -1.61
N SER A 200 3.79 2.76 -1.09
CA SER A 200 4.08 1.74 -0.06
C SER A 200 4.36 2.42 1.28
N ASP A 201 3.88 1.82 2.38
CA ASP A 201 4.15 2.34 3.74
C ASP A 201 5.58 2.04 4.17
N ALA A 202 6.09 0.87 3.75
CA ALA A 202 7.46 0.44 4.04
C ALA A 202 8.10 -0.26 2.82
N ILE A 203 9.43 -0.18 2.75
CA ILE A 203 10.27 -0.92 1.80
C ILE A 203 11.21 -1.83 2.57
N MET A 204 11.26 -3.10 2.22
CA MET A 204 12.02 -4.12 2.95
C MET A 204 13.15 -4.69 2.08
N VAL A 205 14.34 -4.77 2.66
CA VAL A 205 15.52 -5.41 2.07
C VAL A 205 16.25 -6.26 3.11
N GLY A 206 17.02 -7.24 2.66
CA GLY A 206 17.99 -7.93 3.53
C GLY A 206 19.29 -7.15 3.64
N ILE A 207 20.06 -7.40 4.69
CA ILE A 207 21.37 -6.76 4.92
C ILE A 207 22.33 -6.95 3.74
N GLY A 208 22.28 -8.08 3.04
CA GLY A 208 23.11 -8.31 1.85
C GLY A 208 22.91 -7.26 0.77
N THR A 209 21.69 -6.81 0.52
CA THR A 209 21.40 -5.73 -0.43
C THR A 209 21.99 -4.39 0.02
N VAL A 210 21.97 -4.11 1.32
CA VAL A 210 22.54 -2.86 1.86
C VAL A 210 24.08 -2.88 1.74
N LEU A 211 24.70 -4.03 1.99
CA LEU A 211 26.15 -4.18 1.92
C LEU A 211 26.67 -4.14 0.47
N SER A 212 25.92 -4.68 -0.50
CA SER A 212 26.33 -4.68 -1.91
C SER A 212 26.09 -3.33 -2.62
N ASP A 213 24.93 -2.70 -2.38
CA ASP A 213 24.44 -1.62 -3.23
C ASP A 213 24.33 -0.28 -2.51
N ASN A 214 24.39 -0.27 -1.16
CA ASN A 214 24.15 0.90 -0.32
C ASN A 214 22.93 1.73 -0.80
N PRO A 215 21.77 1.13 -1.00
CA PRO A 215 20.64 1.78 -1.67
C PRO A 215 19.99 2.81 -0.75
N GLN A 216 19.54 3.93 -1.32
CA GLN A 216 18.80 4.93 -0.55
C GLN A 216 17.38 4.48 -0.16
N LEU A 217 16.73 3.64 -0.97
CA LEU A 217 15.38 3.11 -0.76
C LEU A 217 14.30 4.21 -0.63
N THR A 218 14.49 5.33 -1.29
CA THR A 218 13.62 6.52 -1.22
C THR A 218 12.82 6.70 -2.51
N CYS A 219 11.75 7.51 -2.42
CA CYS A 219 11.07 8.06 -3.59
C CYS A 219 11.88 9.26 -4.11
N ARG A 220 12.36 9.19 -5.37
CA ARG A 220 13.15 10.24 -5.99
C ARG A 220 12.41 10.96 -7.11
N LEU A 221 11.07 10.89 -7.10
CA LEU A 221 10.26 11.73 -7.97
C LEU A 221 10.37 13.19 -7.54
N PRO A 222 10.54 14.13 -8.48
CA PRO A 222 10.61 15.56 -8.16
C PRO A 222 9.43 16.00 -7.30
N GLY A 223 9.71 16.69 -6.18
CA GLY A 223 8.70 17.17 -5.25
C GLY A 223 8.02 16.08 -4.40
N MET A 224 8.45 14.82 -4.46
CA MET A 224 7.80 13.70 -3.76
C MET A 224 8.71 12.97 -2.76
N PHE A 225 9.84 13.55 -2.37
CA PHE A 225 10.77 12.90 -1.43
C PHE A 225 10.10 12.52 -0.11
N GLU A 226 9.19 13.36 0.42
CA GLU A 226 8.39 13.10 1.61
C GLU A 226 7.46 11.88 1.52
N ARG A 227 7.32 11.29 0.32
CA ARG A 227 6.62 10.02 0.09
C ARG A 227 7.53 8.81 0.17
N SER A 228 8.75 9.00 0.65
CA SER A 228 9.66 7.87 0.88
C SER A 228 9.10 6.95 1.96
N PRO A 229 9.02 5.64 1.71
CA PRO A 229 8.52 4.67 2.68
C PRO A 229 9.48 4.50 3.85
N VAL A 230 8.99 3.96 4.97
CA VAL A 230 9.85 3.47 6.06
C VAL A 230 10.78 2.41 5.50
N ARG A 231 12.08 2.54 5.73
CA ARG A 231 13.09 1.55 5.30
C ARG A 231 13.20 0.45 6.35
N VAL A 232 13.00 -0.79 5.93
CA VAL A 232 13.09 -1.98 6.76
C VAL A 232 14.29 -2.80 6.32
N VAL A 233 15.25 -3.00 7.21
CA VAL A 233 16.45 -3.81 6.98
C VAL A 233 16.40 -5.07 7.84
N LEU A 234 16.46 -6.24 7.21
CA LEU A 234 16.55 -7.54 7.89
C LEU A 234 18.03 -7.86 8.12
N ASP A 235 18.49 -7.81 9.36
CA ASP A 235 19.89 -7.96 9.76
C ASP A 235 20.01 -8.76 11.07
N ALA A 236 19.99 -10.07 10.97
CA ALA A 236 19.98 -10.96 12.14
C ALA A 236 21.11 -10.72 13.14
N THR A 237 22.23 -10.17 12.72
CA THR A 237 23.46 -10.01 13.54
C THR A 237 23.92 -8.57 13.70
N LEU A 238 23.10 -7.58 13.28
CA LEU A 238 23.39 -6.14 13.34
C LEU A 238 24.73 -5.77 12.68
N LYS A 239 24.96 -6.27 11.46
CA LYS A 239 26.13 -5.92 10.62
C LYS A 239 25.95 -4.65 9.81
N LEU A 240 24.80 -3.95 9.96
CA LEU A 240 24.48 -2.72 9.22
C LEU A 240 25.51 -1.62 9.50
N PRO A 241 26.32 -1.21 8.50
CA PRO A 241 27.35 -0.20 8.72
C PRO A 241 26.75 1.19 8.92
N LEU A 242 27.29 1.94 9.86
CA LEU A 242 26.76 3.25 10.26
C LEU A 242 26.84 4.32 9.18
N MET A 243 27.73 4.14 8.20
CA MET A 243 27.92 5.07 7.07
C MET A 243 27.02 4.77 5.87
N THR A 244 26.18 3.75 5.96
CA THR A 244 25.24 3.45 4.87
C THR A 244 24.17 4.52 4.75
N SER A 245 23.64 4.72 3.54
CA SER A 245 22.56 5.66 3.25
C SER A 245 21.37 5.47 4.20
N ALA A 246 21.04 4.20 4.52
CA ALA A 246 19.94 3.85 5.42
C ALA A 246 20.11 4.42 6.84
N VAL A 247 21.34 4.45 7.38
CA VAL A 247 21.63 4.97 8.71
C VAL A 247 21.93 6.48 8.66
N ALA A 248 22.76 6.91 7.71
CA ALA A 248 23.19 8.30 7.61
C ALA A 248 22.01 9.29 7.43
N THR A 249 20.94 8.86 6.74
CA THR A 249 19.75 9.69 6.48
C THR A 249 18.51 9.25 7.29
N VAL A 250 18.70 8.59 8.42
CA VAL A 250 17.59 8.06 9.25
C VAL A 250 16.63 9.13 9.75
N ARG A 251 17.12 10.36 9.95
CA ARG A 251 16.31 11.51 10.39
C ARG A 251 15.39 12.05 9.30
N GLU A 252 15.76 11.85 8.04
CA GLU A 252 14.98 12.28 6.87
C GLU A 252 13.97 11.20 6.47
N THR A 253 14.41 9.94 6.45
CA THR A 253 13.58 8.76 6.13
C THR A 253 13.81 7.71 7.21
N PRO A 254 12.76 7.33 7.97
CA PRO A 254 12.91 6.38 9.07
C PRO A 254 13.50 5.04 8.62
N THR A 255 14.38 4.47 9.44
CA THR A 255 14.97 3.14 9.24
C THR A 255 14.67 2.25 10.43
N TRP A 256 14.06 1.11 10.15
CA TRP A 256 13.73 0.06 11.11
C TRP A 256 14.58 -1.17 10.82
N VAL A 257 15.30 -1.65 11.82
CA VAL A 257 16.19 -2.81 11.70
C VAL A 257 15.57 -3.97 12.46
N PHE A 258 15.41 -5.10 11.80
CA PHE A 258 14.96 -6.33 12.44
C PHE A 258 16.15 -7.24 12.66
N THR A 259 16.29 -7.73 13.87
CA THR A 259 17.42 -8.56 14.29
C THR A 259 16.97 -9.79 15.06
N SER A 260 17.87 -10.75 15.29
CA SER A 260 17.60 -11.94 16.08
C SER A 260 17.23 -11.62 17.53
N SER A 261 16.78 -12.61 18.26
CA SER A 261 16.41 -12.47 19.67
C SER A 261 17.59 -12.11 20.59
N ARG A 262 18.82 -12.42 20.17
CA ARG A 262 20.06 -12.20 20.95
C ARG A 262 21.11 -11.42 20.14
N PRO A 263 20.85 -10.16 19.80
CA PRO A 263 21.80 -9.34 19.06
C PRO A 263 22.94 -8.86 19.98
N SER A 264 23.99 -8.29 19.37
CA SER A 264 24.98 -7.51 20.09
C SER A 264 24.32 -6.28 20.74
N ALA A 265 24.30 -6.19 22.07
CA ALA A 265 23.72 -5.07 22.80
C ALA A 265 24.39 -3.73 22.41
N ILE A 266 25.70 -3.74 22.19
CA ILE A 266 26.47 -2.55 21.79
C ILE A 266 26.04 -2.09 20.39
N ALA A 267 25.91 -3.02 19.42
CA ALA A 267 25.50 -2.67 18.05
C ALA A 267 24.06 -2.14 18.03
N GLU A 268 23.17 -2.73 18.82
CA GLU A 268 21.78 -2.27 18.95
C GLU A 268 21.72 -0.86 19.54
N GLU A 269 22.42 -0.60 20.62
CA GLU A 269 22.48 0.71 21.26
C GLU A 269 23.00 1.78 20.30
N ILE A 270 24.08 1.52 19.56
CA ILE A 270 24.65 2.44 18.59
C ILE A 270 23.64 2.78 17.48
N LEU A 271 22.94 1.79 16.93
CA LEU A 271 21.92 2.01 15.90
C LEU A 271 20.75 2.84 16.45
N GLN A 272 20.31 2.59 17.67
CA GLN A 272 19.26 3.36 18.33
C GLN A 272 19.71 4.81 18.59
N GLN A 273 20.94 5.04 19.02
CA GLN A 273 21.51 6.39 19.19
C GLN A 273 21.59 7.16 17.86
N LYS A 274 21.80 6.46 16.73
CA LYS A 274 21.73 7.08 15.39
C LYS A 274 20.30 7.44 14.98
N GLY A 275 19.27 6.90 15.66
CA GLY A 275 17.85 7.15 15.42
C GLY A 275 17.13 5.99 14.71
N CYS A 276 17.78 4.85 14.48
CA CYS A 276 17.12 3.65 13.98
C CYS A 276 16.18 3.08 15.04
N LYS A 277 15.04 2.52 14.63
CA LYS A 277 14.26 1.63 15.49
C LYS A 277 14.77 0.21 15.28
N VAL A 278 15.06 -0.48 16.38
CA VAL A 278 15.50 -1.88 16.35
C VAL A 278 14.41 -2.76 16.93
N PHE A 279 14.06 -3.83 16.21
CA PHE A 279 13.07 -4.82 16.63
C PHE A 279 13.72 -6.19 16.68
N ARG A 280 13.51 -6.91 17.77
CA ARG A 280 13.97 -8.29 17.92
C ARG A 280 12.85 -9.24 17.54
N VAL A 281 13.18 -10.25 16.76
CA VAL A 281 12.28 -11.34 16.35
C VAL A 281 13.01 -12.66 16.51
N SER A 282 12.24 -13.75 16.54
CA SER A 282 12.82 -15.09 16.53
C SER A 282 13.59 -15.37 15.24
N ASP A 283 14.56 -16.21 15.31
CA ASP A 283 15.36 -16.67 14.18
C ASP A 283 15.62 -18.18 14.28
N ASP A 284 15.81 -18.81 13.14
CA ASP A 284 16.26 -20.18 13.00
C ASP A 284 17.53 -20.18 12.16
N ASP A 285 18.63 -20.66 12.74
CA ASP A 285 19.97 -20.69 12.13
C ASP A 285 20.36 -19.36 11.44
N GLY A 286 20.10 -18.24 12.15
CA GLY A 286 20.39 -16.88 11.66
C GLY A 286 19.47 -16.38 10.55
N GLN A 287 18.37 -17.06 10.28
CA GLN A 287 17.30 -16.59 9.40
C GLN A 287 16.13 -16.07 10.25
N LEU A 288 15.85 -14.78 10.12
CA LEU A 288 14.75 -14.15 10.88
C LEU A 288 13.41 -14.74 10.49
N ASN A 289 12.53 -14.93 11.46
CA ASN A 289 11.16 -15.35 11.25
C ASN A 289 10.38 -14.24 10.52
N LEU A 290 10.13 -14.43 9.22
CA LEU A 290 9.50 -13.43 8.36
C LEU A 290 8.03 -13.18 8.73
N GLU A 291 7.32 -14.18 9.24
CA GLU A 291 5.95 -13.99 9.73
C GLU A 291 5.93 -13.06 10.94
N GLU A 292 6.86 -13.24 11.87
CA GLU A 292 6.98 -12.39 13.05
C GLU A 292 7.38 -10.97 12.66
N VAL A 293 8.32 -10.79 11.71
CA VAL A 293 8.66 -9.49 11.13
C VAL A 293 7.39 -8.79 10.61
N LEU A 294 6.58 -9.47 9.82
CA LEU A 294 5.36 -8.90 9.26
C LEU A 294 4.31 -8.59 10.33
N LYS A 295 4.18 -9.44 11.37
CA LYS A 295 3.30 -9.18 12.52
C LYS A 295 3.72 -7.91 13.28
N VAL A 296 5.02 -7.75 13.54
CA VAL A 296 5.54 -6.53 14.18
C VAL A 296 5.28 -5.30 13.31
N LEU A 297 5.51 -5.37 12.00
CA LEU A 297 5.20 -4.26 11.09
C LEU A 297 3.71 -3.89 11.14
N ALA A 298 2.80 -4.87 11.12
CA ALA A 298 1.37 -4.62 11.24
C ALA A 298 0.99 -3.99 12.60
N ALA A 299 1.61 -4.41 13.69
CA ALA A 299 1.43 -3.83 15.03
C ALA A 299 1.90 -2.37 15.07
N GLN A 300 2.97 -2.03 14.33
CA GLN A 300 3.43 -0.65 14.16
C GLN A 300 2.53 0.17 13.21
N GLY A 301 1.51 -0.43 12.61
CA GLY A 301 0.54 0.25 11.76
C GLY A 301 0.79 0.12 10.25
N ILE A 302 1.89 -0.49 9.82
CA ILE A 302 2.21 -0.68 8.40
C ILE A 302 1.12 -1.55 7.75
N THR A 303 0.60 -1.11 6.62
CA THR A 303 -0.44 -1.82 5.86
C THR A 303 0.09 -2.42 4.56
N ARG A 304 1.08 -1.76 3.92
CA ARG A 304 1.69 -2.20 2.66
C ARG A 304 3.20 -2.21 2.75
N VAL A 305 3.81 -3.34 2.41
CA VAL A 305 5.27 -3.50 2.34
C VAL A 305 5.67 -3.86 0.92
N MET A 306 6.60 -3.12 0.36
CA MET A 306 7.28 -3.46 -0.88
C MET A 306 8.62 -4.14 -0.56
N VAL A 307 8.79 -5.37 -1.00
CA VAL A 307 10.06 -6.11 -0.84
C VAL A 307 10.91 -5.89 -2.09
N GLU A 308 12.08 -5.28 -1.93
CA GLU A 308 13.09 -5.08 -2.97
C GLU A 308 14.40 -5.83 -2.64
N GLY A 309 14.28 -6.95 -1.98
CA GLY A 309 15.43 -7.76 -1.57
C GLY A 309 16.08 -8.51 -2.74
N GLY A 310 17.29 -9.01 -2.48
CA GLY A 310 17.95 -9.95 -3.38
C GLY A 310 17.27 -11.33 -3.41
N PRO A 311 17.77 -12.25 -4.27
CA PRO A 311 17.15 -13.56 -4.52
C PRO A 311 16.88 -14.39 -3.26
N LYS A 312 17.74 -14.29 -2.23
CA LYS A 312 17.57 -15.02 -0.96
C LYS A 312 16.29 -14.57 -0.24
N LEU A 313 16.11 -13.25 -0.02
CA LEU A 313 14.90 -12.74 0.66
C LEU A 313 13.64 -13.01 -0.19
N ALA A 314 13.73 -12.79 -1.49
CA ALA A 314 12.62 -13.05 -2.41
C ALA A 314 12.19 -14.52 -2.38
N GLY A 315 13.16 -15.46 -2.42
CA GLY A 315 12.90 -16.90 -2.31
C GLY A 315 12.30 -17.28 -0.96
N SER A 316 12.84 -16.76 0.15
CA SER A 316 12.30 -17.04 1.50
C SER A 316 10.87 -16.53 1.66
N MET A 317 10.55 -15.33 1.16
CA MET A 317 9.18 -14.77 1.18
C MET A 317 8.21 -15.61 0.34
N ALA A 318 8.66 -16.07 -0.84
CA ALA A 318 7.87 -16.92 -1.72
C ALA A 318 7.61 -18.30 -1.12
N ALA A 319 8.65 -18.97 -0.60
CA ALA A 319 8.56 -20.28 0.03
C ALA A 319 7.65 -20.28 1.27
N ALA A 320 7.67 -19.20 2.05
CA ALA A 320 6.79 -19.01 3.21
C ALA A 320 5.34 -18.63 2.83
N GLY A 321 5.01 -18.46 1.54
CA GLY A 321 3.67 -18.07 1.11
C GLY A 321 3.26 -16.64 1.50
N LEU A 322 4.23 -15.78 1.80
CA LEU A 322 4.01 -14.43 2.34
C LEU A 322 3.88 -13.34 1.26
N VAL A 323 3.97 -13.70 -0.02
CA VAL A 323 3.83 -12.77 -1.15
C VAL A 323 2.36 -12.70 -1.58
N ASP A 324 1.76 -11.51 -1.54
CA ASP A 324 0.38 -11.25 -2.01
C ASP A 324 0.37 -10.77 -3.47
N GLU A 325 1.40 -10.02 -3.87
CA GLU A 325 1.54 -9.44 -5.22
C GLU A 325 2.99 -9.55 -5.70
N VAL A 326 3.18 -9.84 -6.98
CA VAL A 326 4.47 -9.79 -7.66
C VAL A 326 4.43 -8.67 -8.67
N ALA A 327 5.42 -7.77 -8.60
CA ALA A 327 5.70 -6.73 -9.58
C ALA A 327 7.01 -7.08 -10.29
N LEU A 328 6.90 -7.69 -11.47
CA LEU A 328 8.01 -8.22 -12.23
C LEU A 328 8.38 -7.27 -13.38
N LEU A 329 9.47 -6.57 -13.22
CA LEU A 329 10.09 -5.76 -14.27
C LEU A 329 10.94 -6.66 -15.17
N ARG A 330 10.75 -6.55 -16.48
CA ARG A 330 11.59 -7.25 -17.47
C ARG A 330 12.33 -6.23 -18.31
N GLY A 331 13.67 -6.25 -18.23
CA GLY A 331 14.53 -5.43 -19.04
C GLY A 331 14.82 -6.09 -20.40
N ALA A 332 15.13 -5.25 -21.38
CA ALA A 332 15.45 -5.72 -22.75
C ALA A 332 16.88 -6.32 -22.89
N ARG A 333 17.76 -6.11 -21.92
CA ARG A 333 19.15 -6.61 -21.95
C ARG A 333 19.24 -8.06 -21.53
N MET A 334 20.18 -8.80 -22.12
CA MET A 334 20.59 -10.13 -21.67
C MET A 334 21.78 -10.04 -20.74
N ILE A 335 21.84 -10.93 -19.75
CA ILE A 335 22.98 -11.06 -18.81
C ILE A 335 23.83 -12.27 -19.16
N GLY A 336 23.21 -13.34 -19.64
CA GLY A 336 23.87 -14.60 -19.99
C GLY A 336 23.84 -15.64 -18.87
N ASP A 337 24.38 -16.83 -19.16
CA ASP A 337 24.26 -18.03 -18.33
C ASP A 337 24.85 -17.92 -16.92
N THR A 338 25.83 -17.06 -16.74
CA THR A 338 26.48 -16.81 -15.44
C THR A 338 25.64 -15.93 -14.49
N GLY A 339 24.54 -15.34 -15.02
CA GLY A 339 23.65 -14.52 -14.22
C GLY A 339 22.90 -15.32 -13.14
N ILE A 340 22.53 -14.63 -12.05
CA ILE A 340 21.83 -15.24 -10.92
C ILE A 340 20.31 -15.27 -11.14
N ALA A 341 19.66 -16.31 -10.63
CA ALA A 341 18.21 -16.42 -10.64
C ALA A 341 17.54 -15.35 -9.74
N PRO A 342 16.31 -14.89 -10.07
CA PRO A 342 15.59 -13.88 -9.26
C PRO A 342 15.10 -14.40 -7.92
N LEU A 343 14.90 -15.70 -7.78
CA LEU A 343 14.48 -16.38 -6.56
C LEU A 343 15.48 -17.48 -6.23
N GLU A 344 15.98 -17.49 -5.00
CA GLU A 344 16.78 -18.60 -4.49
C GLU A 344 15.83 -19.71 -4.00
N GLY A 345 16.10 -20.95 -4.40
CA GLY A 345 15.37 -22.13 -3.97
C GLY A 345 14.11 -22.49 -4.77
N MET A 346 13.69 -21.65 -5.72
CA MET A 346 12.56 -21.98 -6.60
C MET A 346 12.62 -21.21 -7.95
N PRO A 347 12.05 -21.80 -9.03
CA PRO A 347 11.93 -21.08 -10.30
C PRO A 347 10.89 -19.95 -10.22
N LEU A 348 11.07 -18.89 -11.01
CA LEU A 348 10.16 -17.76 -11.06
C LEU A 348 8.72 -18.17 -11.39
N ASP A 349 8.57 -19.08 -12.35
CA ASP A 349 7.25 -19.59 -12.79
C ASP A 349 6.55 -20.40 -11.68
N GLY A 350 7.30 -21.00 -10.76
CA GLY A 350 6.75 -21.65 -9.58
C GLY A 350 5.99 -20.69 -8.65
N LEU A 351 6.42 -19.41 -8.60
CA LEU A 351 5.71 -18.38 -7.86
C LEU A 351 4.58 -17.76 -8.70
N THR A 352 4.89 -17.28 -9.91
CA THR A 352 3.91 -16.53 -10.74
C THR A 352 2.81 -17.42 -11.30
N GLY A 353 3.09 -18.72 -11.55
CA GLY A 353 2.10 -19.70 -12.01
C GLY A 353 0.99 -20.00 -10.99
N GLN A 354 1.21 -19.69 -9.71
CA GLN A 354 0.21 -19.79 -8.64
C GLN A 354 -0.62 -18.52 -8.45
N MET A 355 -0.40 -17.49 -9.26
CA MET A 355 -1.02 -16.18 -9.15
C MET A 355 -1.80 -15.82 -10.42
N GLN A 356 -2.76 -14.92 -10.28
CA GLN A 356 -3.51 -14.37 -11.42
C GLN A 356 -2.73 -13.19 -12.01
N ALA A 357 -2.52 -13.22 -13.34
CA ALA A 357 -2.00 -12.07 -14.06
C ALA A 357 -3.02 -10.91 -14.00
N ARG A 358 -2.57 -9.74 -13.58
CA ARG A 358 -3.42 -8.54 -13.43
C ARG A 358 -3.24 -7.53 -14.53
N GLY A 359 -2.10 -7.54 -15.18
CA GLY A 359 -1.82 -6.68 -16.30
C GLY A 359 -0.34 -6.62 -16.66
N ARG A 360 -0.10 -6.03 -17.83
CA ARG A 360 1.23 -5.70 -18.34
C ARG A 360 1.26 -4.21 -18.70
N GLU A 361 2.27 -3.50 -18.23
CA GLU A 361 2.54 -2.10 -18.53
C GLU A 361 3.84 -2.01 -19.34
N THR A 362 3.84 -1.27 -20.45
CA THR A 362 5.05 -0.99 -21.25
C THR A 362 5.76 0.24 -20.71
N LEU A 363 7.06 0.12 -20.42
CA LEU A 363 7.90 1.14 -19.80
C LEU A 363 9.12 1.47 -20.68
N GLY A 364 8.87 2.02 -21.86
CA GLY A 364 9.88 2.18 -22.90
C GLY A 364 10.28 0.80 -23.46
N PRO A 365 11.58 0.39 -23.41
CA PRO A 365 11.99 -0.93 -23.84
C PRO A 365 11.68 -2.04 -22.81
N ASP A 366 11.30 -1.67 -21.59
CA ASP A 366 11.03 -2.61 -20.50
C ASP A 366 9.53 -2.88 -20.36
N THR A 367 9.18 -3.89 -19.58
CA THR A 367 7.79 -4.14 -19.17
C THR A 367 7.67 -4.37 -17.68
N LEU A 368 6.49 -4.09 -17.15
CA LEU A 368 6.09 -4.45 -15.79
C LEU A 368 4.89 -5.40 -15.86
N ASP A 369 5.09 -6.64 -15.47
CA ASP A 369 4.04 -7.63 -15.28
C ASP A 369 3.61 -7.65 -13.82
N THR A 370 2.30 -7.57 -13.56
CA THR A 370 1.75 -7.64 -12.21
C THR A 370 0.93 -8.92 -12.05
N PHE A 371 1.19 -9.63 -10.96
CA PHE A 371 0.46 -10.84 -10.56
C PHE A 371 0.00 -10.68 -9.12
N SER A 372 -1.19 -11.19 -8.77
CA SER A 372 -1.63 -11.22 -7.38
C SER A 372 -2.30 -12.55 -7.04
N ARG A 373 -2.28 -12.91 -5.77
CA ARG A 373 -3.13 -14.02 -5.29
C ARG A 373 -4.61 -13.67 -5.49
N ALA A 374 -5.45 -14.70 -5.64
CA ALA A 374 -6.88 -14.57 -5.79
C ALA A 374 -7.54 -13.92 -4.57
#